data_fea4f8f32d7502a585e2393ea196e2ee
#
_entry.id   fea4f8f32d7502a585e2393ea196e2ee
#
_cell.length_a   1.000
_cell.length_b   1.000
_cell.length_c   1.000
_cell.angle_alpha   90.00
_cell.angle_beta   90.00
_cell.angle_gamma   90.00
#
_symmetry.space_group_name_H-M   'P 1'
#
loop_
_entity.id
_entity.type
_entity.pdbx_description
1 polymer ?
#
loop_
_entity_poly.entity_id
_entity_poly.type
_entity_poly.pdbx_seq_one_letter_code
_entity_poly.pdbx_strand_id
1 'polypeptide(L)'
;MSMLIKKIMTSVAWAAAMLPRQHSSVFSLRNSPLACLAWLFALSLTFSCDKLPRNGKLDGHWQLMERDGSSVQSERTYWAIQLDLLQLRSFTKSPITKVKYSGGVVARFSHQGDSLIITKGYLMNRVNQQDILIDSTHQADLSAFGITELPMRYKVELLTDEKMTLVSGTHRLVLRKF
;
A
#
# COMPACT_ATOMS: atom_id res chain seq x y z
N MET A 1 -19.07 44.26 -19.89
CA MET A 1 -19.25 43.10 -18.97
C MET A 1 -20.51 43.25 -18.10
N SER A 2 -21.63 43.83 -18.62
CA SER A 2 -22.84 44.11 -17.86
C SER A 2 -24.15 43.63 -18.54
N MET A 3 -24.10 43.14 -19.77
CA MET A 3 -25.35 42.69 -20.47
C MET A 3 -25.58 41.15 -20.44
N LEU A 4 -24.57 40.36 -20.14
CA LEU A 4 -24.70 38.91 -20.14
C LEU A 4 -25.29 38.36 -18.83
N ILE A 5 -25.11 39.06 -17.73
CA ILE A 5 -25.56 38.61 -16.41
C ILE A 5 -27.06 38.81 -16.22
N LYS A 6 -27.68 39.84 -16.86
CA LYS A 6 -29.12 40.09 -16.81
C LYS A 6 -29.97 39.05 -17.56
N LYS A 7 -29.41 38.39 -18.57
CA LYS A 7 -30.11 37.37 -19.37
C LYS A 7 -30.22 36.03 -18.72
N ILE A 8 -29.33 35.73 -17.77
CA ILE A 8 -29.32 34.45 -17.04
C ILE A 8 -30.29 34.46 -15.85
N MET A 9 -30.50 35.63 -15.24
CA MET A 9 -31.40 35.74 -14.08
C MET A 9 -32.91 35.73 -14.47
N THR A 10 -33.28 36.02 -15.71
CA THR A 10 -34.69 35.99 -16.15
C THR A 10 -35.15 34.59 -16.58
N SER A 11 -34.25 33.68 -16.92
CA SER A 11 -34.62 32.30 -17.31
C SER A 11 -34.82 31.36 -16.13
N VAL A 12 -34.32 31.70 -14.95
CA VAL A 12 -34.49 30.86 -13.74
C VAL A 12 -35.83 31.14 -13.03
N ALA A 13 -36.40 32.32 -13.24
CA ALA A 13 -37.67 32.71 -12.59
C ALA A 13 -38.95 32.06 -13.21
N TRP A 14 -38.87 31.55 -14.44
CA TRP A 14 -40.01 30.90 -15.10
C TRP A 14 -40.13 29.39 -14.83
N ALA A 15 -39.06 28.74 -14.41
CA ALA A 15 -39.08 27.30 -14.12
C ALA A 15 -39.69 26.97 -12.74
N ALA A 16 -39.82 27.93 -11.85
CA ALA A 16 -40.35 27.71 -10.50
C ALA A 16 -41.89 27.74 -10.41
N ALA A 17 -42.57 28.15 -11.48
CA ALA A 17 -44.06 28.33 -11.47
C ALA A 17 -44.86 27.13 -11.97
N MET A 18 -44.25 26.05 -12.43
CA MET A 18 -44.90 24.86 -12.96
C MET A 18 -44.61 23.55 -12.22
N LEU A 19 -44.20 23.60 -10.98
CA LEU A 19 -44.16 22.37 -10.18
C LEU A 19 -45.55 22.09 -9.62
N PRO A 20 -46.15 20.93 -9.92
CA PRO A 20 -47.41 20.53 -9.32
C PRO A 20 -47.21 20.44 -7.81
N ARG A 21 -48.11 21.08 -7.07
CA ARG A 21 -48.17 21.03 -5.60
C ARG A 21 -48.32 19.56 -5.20
N GLN A 22 -47.17 18.88 -4.98
CA GLN A 22 -47.20 17.55 -4.39
C GLN A 22 -47.76 17.69 -2.98
N HIS A 23 -48.92 17.10 -2.77
CA HIS A 23 -49.46 16.81 -1.47
C HIS A 23 -48.35 16.10 -0.67
N SER A 24 -47.78 16.80 0.28
CA SER A 24 -46.86 16.24 1.27
C SER A 24 -47.67 15.29 2.16
N SER A 25 -47.88 14.05 1.70
CA SER A 25 -48.11 12.95 2.62
C SER A 25 -46.79 12.80 3.39
N VAL A 26 -46.72 13.43 4.54
CA VAL A 26 -45.70 13.17 5.54
C VAL A 26 -45.84 11.70 5.92
N PHE A 27 -45.11 10.83 5.20
CA PHE A 27 -45.04 9.43 5.54
C PHE A 27 -44.35 9.37 6.92
N SER A 28 -45.19 9.20 7.94
CA SER A 28 -44.74 9.01 9.33
C SER A 28 -43.98 7.68 9.41
N LEU A 29 -42.70 7.73 9.08
CA LEU A 29 -41.73 6.63 9.27
C LEU A 29 -41.31 6.46 10.75
N ARG A 30 -42.06 7.11 11.64
CA ARG A 30 -41.84 7.05 13.09
C ARG A 30 -42.44 5.76 13.62
N ASN A 31 -41.61 4.75 13.85
CA ASN A 31 -41.84 3.45 14.53
C ASN A 31 -42.18 2.24 13.66
N SER A 32 -41.74 2.17 12.43
CA SER A 32 -41.74 0.91 11.69
C SER A 32 -40.47 0.11 12.02
N PRO A 33 -40.60 -1.13 12.51
CA PRO A 33 -39.43 -1.97 12.75
C PRO A 33 -38.59 -2.20 11.48
N LEU A 34 -39.22 -2.10 10.30
CA LEU A 34 -38.55 -2.15 9.00
C LEU A 34 -37.64 -0.95 8.76
N ALA A 35 -38.02 0.25 9.24
CA ALA A 35 -37.16 1.44 9.12
C ALA A 35 -35.92 1.30 10.01
N CYS A 36 -36.03 0.77 11.22
CA CYS A 36 -34.91 0.49 12.10
C CYS A 36 -33.96 -0.58 11.49
N LEU A 37 -34.52 -1.62 10.88
CA LEU A 37 -33.73 -2.64 10.17
C LEU A 37 -32.99 -2.05 8.96
N ALA A 38 -33.63 -1.17 8.16
CA ALA A 38 -33.00 -0.51 7.04
C ALA A 38 -31.86 0.42 7.48
N TRP A 39 -32.02 1.14 8.60
CA TRP A 39 -30.97 1.98 9.18
C TRP A 39 -29.81 1.15 9.73
N LEU A 40 -30.08 0.03 10.40
CA LEU A 40 -29.05 -0.89 10.86
C LEU A 40 -28.27 -1.51 9.69
N PHE A 41 -28.96 -1.86 8.61
CA PHE A 41 -28.32 -2.38 7.39
C PHE A 41 -27.49 -1.30 6.68
N ALA A 42 -27.99 -0.07 6.61
CA ALA A 42 -27.23 1.06 6.04
C ALA A 42 -25.97 1.38 6.87
N LEU A 43 -26.05 1.32 8.21
CA LEU A 43 -24.87 1.50 9.08
C LEU A 43 -23.87 0.35 8.93
N SER A 44 -24.28 -0.89 8.70
CA SER A 44 -23.35 -2.01 8.50
C SER A 44 -22.55 -1.91 7.20
N LEU A 45 -23.05 -1.22 6.19
CA LEU A 45 -22.34 -1.01 4.93
C LEU A 45 -21.24 0.05 5.03
N THR A 46 -21.24 0.90 6.06
CA THR A 46 -20.21 1.93 6.26
C THR A 46 -18.97 1.42 7.00
N PHE A 47 -19.01 0.25 7.60
CA PHE A 47 -17.83 -0.42 8.12
C PHE A 47 -17.09 -1.17 7.00
N SER A 48 -16.85 -0.50 5.89
CA SER A 48 -15.79 -0.92 4.99
C SER A 48 -14.50 -0.88 5.79
N CYS A 49 -13.86 -2.03 5.96
CA CYS A 49 -12.54 -2.13 6.60
C CYS A 49 -11.54 -1.33 5.74
N ASP A 50 -11.47 -0.04 5.94
CA ASP A 50 -10.28 0.73 5.63
C ASP A 50 -9.19 0.20 6.55
N LYS A 51 -8.46 -0.79 6.04
CA LYS A 51 -7.23 -1.24 6.68
C LYS A 51 -6.29 -0.05 6.63
N LEU A 52 -6.33 0.78 7.66
CA LEU A 52 -5.36 1.84 7.86
C LEU A 52 -3.98 1.22 7.71
N PRO A 53 -3.10 1.79 6.87
CA PRO A 53 -1.76 1.26 6.68
C PRO A 53 -1.07 1.24 8.05
N ARG A 54 -0.69 0.05 8.50
CA ARG A 54 -0.10 -0.15 9.84
C ARG A 54 1.22 0.61 10.00
N ASN A 55 1.96 0.75 8.91
CA ASN A 55 3.26 1.40 8.88
C ASN A 55 3.19 2.77 8.19
N GLY A 56 1.98 3.35 8.05
CA GLY A 56 1.78 4.65 7.41
C GLY A 56 2.28 4.67 5.96
N LYS A 57 3.11 5.66 5.64
CA LYS A 57 3.65 5.84 4.28
C LYS A 57 4.55 4.70 3.80
N LEU A 58 5.10 3.90 4.73
CA LEU A 58 5.98 2.78 4.41
C LEU A 58 5.22 1.66 3.68
N ASP A 59 3.95 1.42 4.03
CA ASP A 59 3.14 0.39 3.38
C ASP A 59 2.93 0.69 1.89
N GLY A 60 3.00 -0.34 1.07
CA GLY A 60 2.76 -0.26 -0.38
C GLY A 60 3.81 -0.97 -1.22
N HIS A 61 3.82 -0.64 -2.50
CA HIS A 61 4.72 -1.22 -3.49
C HIS A 61 5.81 -0.23 -3.87
N TRP A 62 7.06 -0.65 -3.75
CA TRP A 62 8.24 0.16 -3.96
C TRP A 62 9.15 -0.47 -5.00
N GLN A 63 9.58 0.28 -6.00
CA GLN A 63 10.60 -0.14 -6.95
C GLN A 63 11.97 0.37 -6.50
N LEU A 64 12.97 -0.51 -6.45
CA LEU A 64 14.35 -0.13 -6.23
C LEU A 64 14.90 0.58 -7.46
N MET A 65 15.27 1.85 -7.30
CA MET A 65 15.76 2.71 -8.36
C MET A 65 17.28 2.81 -8.37
N GLU A 66 17.87 2.94 -7.17
CA GLU A 66 19.31 3.08 -6.99
C GLU A 66 19.79 2.21 -5.84
N ARG A 67 20.97 1.63 -5.99
CA ARG A 67 21.71 0.89 -4.98
C ARG A 67 23.15 1.38 -4.97
N ASP A 68 23.59 1.94 -3.85
CA ASP A 68 24.95 2.45 -3.64
C ASP A 68 25.40 3.45 -4.72
N GLY A 69 24.47 4.38 -5.08
CA GLY A 69 24.70 5.40 -6.10
C GLY A 69 24.60 4.94 -7.55
N SER A 70 24.41 3.64 -7.78
CA SER A 70 24.23 3.08 -9.11
C SER A 70 22.75 2.86 -9.44
N SER A 71 22.31 3.26 -10.64
CA SER A 71 20.94 3.00 -11.08
C SER A 71 20.74 1.51 -11.35
N VAL A 72 19.69 0.95 -10.71
CA VAL A 72 19.29 -0.46 -10.85
C VAL A 72 17.85 -0.61 -11.33
N GLN A 73 17.27 0.46 -11.87
CA GLN A 73 15.90 0.48 -12.35
C GLN A 73 15.60 -0.63 -13.38
N SER A 74 16.57 -0.93 -14.25
CA SER A 74 16.45 -2.00 -15.26
C SER A 74 16.37 -3.40 -14.65
N GLU A 75 16.82 -3.60 -13.42
CA GLU A 75 16.72 -4.88 -12.71
C GLU A 75 15.28 -5.21 -12.31
N ARG A 76 14.36 -4.22 -12.33
CA ARG A 76 12.94 -4.38 -12.01
C ARG A 76 12.74 -5.11 -10.67
N THR A 77 13.44 -4.61 -9.65
CA THR A 77 13.40 -5.12 -8.28
C THR A 77 12.38 -4.36 -7.46
N TYR A 78 11.50 -5.08 -6.77
CA TYR A 78 10.37 -4.53 -6.05
C TYR A 78 10.31 -5.04 -4.61
N TRP A 79 9.89 -4.14 -3.73
CA TRP A 79 9.57 -4.39 -2.34
C TRP A 79 8.07 -4.12 -2.14
N ALA A 80 7.32 -5.12 -1.69
CA ALA A 80 5.94 -4.93 -1.26
C ALA A 80 5.89 -5.02 0.26
N ILE A 81 5.49 -3.94 0.91
CA ILE A 81 5.49 -3.78 2.37
C ILE A 81 4.04 -3.75 2.85
N GLN A 82 3.69 -4.65 3.74
CA GLN A 82 2.37 -4.72 4.35
C GLN A 82 2.45 -5.41 5.72
N LEU A 83 1.85 -4.81 6.75
CA LEU A 83 1.88 -5.30 8.12
C LEU A 83 3.31 -5.40 8.66
N ASP A 84 3.78 -6.62 8.90
CA ASP A 84 5.15 -6.96 9.31
C ASP A 84 5.90 -7.80 8.26
N LEU A 85 5.35 -7.83 7.04
CA LEU A 85 5.86 -8.59 5.91
C LEU A 85 6.43 -7.68 4.83
N LEU A 86 7.59 -8.07 4.34
CA LEU A 86 8.27 -7.50 3.21
C LEU A 86 8.43 -8.58 2.14
N GLN A 87 7.68 -8.48 1.05
CA GLN A 87 7.87 -9.34 -0.10
C GLN A 87 8.87 -8.72 -1.06
N LEU A 88 9.89 -9.48 -1.42
CA LEU A 88 10.94 -9.11 -2.35
C LEU A 88 10.78 -9.88 -3.66
N ARG A 89 10.76 -9.15 -4.75
CA ARG A 89 10.63 -9.73 -6.09
C ARG A 89 11.53 -8.98 -7.07
N SER A 90 12.26 -9.72 -7.90
CA SER A 90 12.94 -9.16 -9.06
C SER A 90 12.55 -9.95 -10.30
N PHE A 91 12.44 -9.25 -11.44
CA PHE A 91 12.11 -9.89 -12.72
C PHE A 91 13.35 -10.28 -13.52
N THR A 92 14.52 -9.77 -13.15
CA THR A 92 15.78 -10.03 -13.86
C THR A 92 16.82 -10.71 -12.98
N LYS A 93 16.68 -10.63 -11.68
CA LYS A 93 17.60 -11.20 -10.71
C LYS A 93 16.87 -12.15 -9.79
N SER A 94 17.45 -13.28 -9.51
CA SER A 94 16.95 -14.22 -8.51
C SER A 94 17.95 -14.33 -7.38
N PRO A 95 17.52 -14.60 -6.14
CA PRO A 95 18.42 -14.91 -5.04
C PRO A 95 19.35 -16.06 -5.43
N ILE A 96 20.64 -15.90 -5.18
CA ILE A 96 21.60 -16.97 -5.38
C ILE A 96 21.51 -17.92 -4.18
N THR A 97 21.01 -19.12 -4.42
CA THR A 97 20.83 -20.13 -3.39
C THR A 97 20.95 -21.53 -3.99
N LYS A 98 21.39 -22.51 -3.18
CA LYS A 98 21.42 -23.92 -3.54
C LYS A 98 20.08 -24.60 -3.34
N VAL A 99 19.15 -23.97 -2.66
CA VAL A 99 17.82 -24.52 -2.35
C VAL A 99 16.86 -24.26 -3.50
N LYS A 100 16.15 -25.29 -3.92
CA LYS A 100 15.07 -25.14 -4.90
C LYS A 100 13.88 -24.42 -4.24
N TYR A 101 13.49 -23.29 -4.80
CA TYR A 101 12.34 -22.51 -4.35
C TYR A 101 11.49 -22.06 -5.53
N SER A 102 10.27 -21.65 -5.28
CA SER A 102 9.35 -21.17 -6.30
C SER A 102 8.69 -19.86 -5.84
N GLY A 103 8.90 -18.80 -6.56
CA GLY A 103 8.29 -17.50 -6.25
C GLY A 103 9.33 -16.43 -5.91
N GLY A 104 9.14 -15.73 -4.82
CA GLY A 104 10.03 -14.67 -4.36
C GLY A 104 10.60 -14.96 -2.98
N VAL A 105 11.07 -13.90 -2.34
CA VAL A 105 11.48 -13.90 -0.95
C VAL A 105 10.45 -13.15 -0.13
N VAL A 106 10.12 -13.63 1.05
CA VAL A 106 9.35 -12.91 2.07
C VAL A 106 10.24 -12.73 3.27
N ALA A 107 10.27 -11.52 3.81
CA ALA A 107 10.99 -11.22 5.02
C ALA A 107 10.05 -10.67 6.10
N ARG A 108 10.42 -10.86 7.36
CA ARG A 108 9.81 -10.18 8.50
C ARG A 108 10.59 -8.92 8.81
N PHE A 109 9.88 -7.86 9.12
CA PHE A 109 10.50 -6.61 9.52
C PHE A 109 9.79 -5.97 10.71
N SER A 110 10.45 -5.03 11.34
CA SER A 110 9.88 -4.08 12.29
C SER A 110 10.27 -2.66 11.89
N HIS A 111 9.37 -1.71 12.09
CA HIS A 111 9.59 -0.29 11.83
C HIS A 111 9.26 0.50 13.09
N GLN A 112 10.22 1.28 13.58
CA GLN A 112 10.10 2.12 14.76
C GLN A 112 10.86 3.44 14.55
N GLY A 113 10.11 4.54 14.49
CA GLY A 113 10.71 5.85 14.22
C GLY A 113 11.37 5.89 12.84
N ASP A 114 12.69 6.11 12.82
CA ASP A 114 13.52 6.12 11.61
C ASP A 114 14.25 4.78 11.36
N SER A 115 13.92 3.74 12.11
CA SER A 115 14.61 2.45 12.03
C SER A 115 13.73 1.38 11.40
N LEU A 116 14.16 0.80 10.28
CA LEU A 116 13.60 -0.37 9.62
C LEU A 116 14.54 -1.56 9.82
N ILE A 117 14.08 -2.60 10.50
CA ILE A 117 14.88 -3.79 10.80
C ILE A 117 14.26 -5.00 10.11
N ILE A 118 15.00 -5.59 9.18
CA ILE A 118 14.63 -6.85 8.54
C ILE A 118 15.24 -7.97 9.37
N THR A 119 14.41 -8.81 9.98
CA THR A 119 14.84 -9.77 11.00
C THR A 119 15.05 -11.17 10.46
N LYS A 120 14.15 -11.66 9.60
CA LYS A 120 14.18 -13.01 9.06
C LYS A 120 13.74 -13.00 7.60
N GLY A 121 14.37 -13.84 6.79
CA GLY A 121 13.99 -14.05 5.39
C GLY A 121 13.55 -15.49 5.15
N TYR A 122 12.64 -15.67 4.19
CA TYR A 122 12.13 -16.97 3.77
C TYR A 122 12.11 -17.05 2.25
N LEU A 123 12.60 -18.14 1.68
CA LEU A 123 12.39 -18.48 0.29
C LEU A 123 10.99 -19.09 0.14
N MET A 124 10.16 -18.48 -0.69
CA MET A 124 8.80 -18.96 -0.92
C MET A 124 8.82 -20.30 -1.66
N ASN A 125 8.17 -21.32 -1.12
CA ASN A 125 8.03 -22.63 -1.76
C ASN A 125 6.56 -22.95 -2.00
N ARG A 126 6.07 -22.55 -3.16
CA ARG A 126 4.66 -22.77 -3.57
C ARG A 126 4.33 -24.22 -3.87
N VAL A 127 5.34 -25.03 -4.21
CA VAL A 127 5.13 -26.46 -4.54
C VAL A 127 4.81 -27.25 -3.28
N ASN A 128 5.58 -27.07 -2.23
CA ASN A 128 5.44 -27.83 -0.98
C ASN A 128 4.62 -27.08 0.08
N GLN A 129 4.13 -25.87 -0.24
CA GLN A 129 3.36 -25.00 0.67
C GLN A 129 4.08 -24.70 2.01
N GLN A 130 5.39 -24.83 2.05
CA GLN A 130 6.21 -24.57 3.21
C GLN A 130 7.40 -23.69 2.83
N ASP A 131 7.37 -22.46 3.33
CA ASP A 131 8.45 -21.50 3.09
C ASP A 131 9.72 -21.92 3.84
N ILE A 132 10.87 -21.72 3.20
CA ILE A 132 12.17 -22.17 3.70
C ILE A 132 12.87 -20.99 4.37
N LEU A 133 13.15 -21.11 5.67
CA LEU A 133 13.89 -20.08 6.42
C LEU A 133 15.30 -19.94 5.85
N ILE A 134 15.73 -18.70 5.61
CA ILE A 134 17.10 -18.35 5.24
C ILE A 134 17.92 -18.28 6.52
N ASP A 135 18.83 -19.23 6.68
CA ASP A 135 19.71 -19.40 7.82
C ASP A 135 21.09 -19.93 7.39
N SER A 136 21.91 -20.39 8.33
CA SER A 136 23.21 -21.00 8.05
C SER A 136 23.12 -22.28 7.20
N THR A 137 21.99 -23.00 7.29
CA THR A 137 21.74 -24.23 6.53
C THR A 137 21.23 -23.96 5.12
N HIS A 138 20.32 -22.96 5.01
CA HIS A 138 19.69 -22.56 3.75
C HIS A 138 20.08 -21.12 3.40
N GLN A 139 21.32 -20.96 2.99
CA GLN A 139 21.85 -19.64 2.63
C GLN A 139 21.25 -19.13 1.32
N ALA A 140 20.98 -17.84 1.26
CA ALA A 140 20.56 -17.13 0.04
C ALA A 140 21.19 -15.74 0.02
N ASP A 141 21.77 -15.39 -1.13
CA ASP A 141 22.27 -14.03 -1.38
C ASP A 141 21.09 -13.13 -1.79
N LEU A 142 20.81 -12.13 -0.99
CA LEU A 142 19.77 -11.16 -1.19
C LEU A 142 20.28 -9.78 -1.63
N SER A 143 21.55 -9.68 -2.01
CA SER A 143 22.20 -8.42 -2.41
C SER A 143 21.50 -7.72 -3.57
N ALA A 144 20.90 -8.49 -4.48
CA ALA A 144 20.07 -7.95 -5.55
C ALA A 144 18.87 -7.12 -5.05
N PHE A 145 18.40 -7.38 -3.84
CA PHE A 145 17.34 -6.63 -3.17
C PHE A 145 17.89 -5.52 -2.27
N GLY A 146 19.22 -5.38 -2.18
CA GLY A 146 19.88 -4.44 -1.28
C GLY A 146 20.11 -4.99 0.13
N ILE A 147 19.79 -6.26 0.41
CA ILE A 147 19.95 -6.91 1.72
C ILE A 147 21.22 -7.74 1.67
N THR A 148 22.23 -7.38 2.46
CA THR A 148 23.53 -8.06 2.47
C THR A 148 23.65 -9.08 3.58
N GLU A 149 22.86 -8.93 4.65
CA GLU A 149 22.88 -9.83 5.81
C GLU A 149 21.49 -9.89 6.48
N LEU A 150 21.26 -10.86 7.34
CA LEU A 150 20.10 -10.95 8.19
C LEU A 150 20.52 -11.27 9.63
N PRO A 151 20.09 -10.49 10.63
CA PRO A 151 19.22 -9.33 10.53
C PRO A 151 19.93 -8.10 9.97
N MET A 152 19.21 -7.28 9.18
CA MET A 152 19.71 -6.04 8.62
C MET A 152 18.92 -4.83 9.12
N ARG A 153 19.63 -3.78 9.52
CA ARG A 153 19.02 -2.53 9.99
C ARG A 153 19.29 -1.41 9.01
N TYR A 154 18.22 -0.74 8.61
CA TYR A 154 18.29 0.50 7.86
C TYR A 154 17.84 1.69 8.70
N LYS A 155 18.47 2.83 8.50
CA LYS A 155 17.94 4.13 8.85
C LYS A 155 17.09 4.63 7.68
N VAL A 156 15.88 5.06 7.97
CA VAL A 156 14.97 5.71 7.00
C VAL A 156 15.33 7.19 6.95
N GLU A 157 16.15 7.61 5.97
CA GLU A 157 16.54 9.01 5.82
C GLU A 157 15.43 9.87 5.22
N LEU A 158 14.65 9.29 4.32
CA LEU A 158 13.53 9.96 3.66
C LEU A 158 12.37 8.98 3.49
N LEU A 159 11.17 9.40 3.83
CA LEU A 159 9.93 8.66 3.57
C LEU A 159 8.82 9.64 3.20
N THR A 160 8.49 9.68 1.92
CA THR A 160 7.37 10.44 1.37
C THR A 160 6.34 9.48 0.79
N ASP A 161 5.27 10.00 0.19
CA ASP A 161 4.28 9.18 -0.51
C ASP A 161 4.82 8.57 -1.83
N GLU A 162 5.95 9.08 -2.34
CA GLU A 162 6.51 8.66 -3.63
C GLU A 162 7.92 8.10 -3.53
N LYS A 163 8.68 8.50 -2.51
CA LYS A 163 10.12 8.18 -2.43
C LYS A 163 10.51 7.75 -1.02
N MET A 164 11.35 6.72 -0.95
CA MET A 164 11.98 6.24 0.27
C MET A 164 13.49 6.14 0.06
N THR A 165 14.26 6.59 1.05
CA THR A 165 15.71 6.42 1.08
C THR A 165 16.09 5.70 2.36
N LEU A 166 16.78 4.58 2.21
CA LEU A 166 17.25 3.71 3.28
C LEU A 166 18.77 3.69 3.30
N VAL A 167 19.37 3.75 4.49
CA VAL A 167 20.84 3.71 4.66
C VAL A 167 21.22 2.71 5.75
N SER A 168 22.24 1.91 5.48
CA SER A 168 22.85 0.96 6.43
C SER A 168 24.35 0.94 6.24
N GLY A 169 25.11 1.57 7.15
CA GLY A 169 26.54 1.77 6.97
C GLY A 169 26.85 2.55 5.69
N THR A 170 27.57 1.95 4.77
CA THR A 170 27.89 2.52 3.44
C THR A 170 26.84 2.22 2.38
N HIS A 171 25.87 1.34 2.68
CA HIS A 171 24.84 0.95 1.73
C HIS A 171 23.69 1.97 1.73
N ARG A 172 23.31 2.41 0.53
CA ARG A 172 22.23 3.36 0.31
C ARG A 172 21.28 2.83 -0.75
N LEU A 173 19.99 2.79 -0.42
CA LEU A 173 18.94 2.38 -1.33
C LEU A 173 18.00 3.55 -1.57
N VAL A 174 17.62 3.77 -2.83
CA VAL A 174 16.59 4.72 -3.22
C VAL A 174 15.45 3.95 -3.87
N LEU A 175 14.25 4.07 -3.30
CA LEU A 175 13.06 3.41 -3.78
C LEU A 175 12.00 4.43 -4.18
N ARG A 176 11.23 4.10 -5.20
CA ARG A 176 10.08 4.88 -5.68
C ARG A 176 8.80 4.06 -5.50
N LYS A 177 7.77 4.69 -4.94
CA LYS A 177 6.44 4.10 -4.81
C LYS A 177 5.69 4.11 -6.15
N PHE A 178 4.86 3.13 -6.40
CA PHE A 178 4.01 3.05 -7.59
C PHE A 178 2.67 2.38 -7.28
#